data_70bfb1b601c899f48d27f61bfaa81142
#
_entry.id   70bfb1b601c899f48d27f61bfaa81142
#
_cell.length_a   1.000
_cell.length_b   1.000
_cell.length_c   1.000
_cell.angle_alpha   90.00
_cell.angle_beta   90.00
_cell.angle_gamma   90.00
#
_symmetry.space_group_name_H-M   'P 1'
#
loop_
_entity.id
_entity.type
_entity.pdbx_description
1 polymer ?
#
loop_
_entity_poly.entity_id
_entity_poly.type
_entity_poly.pdbx_seq_one_letter_code
_entity_poly.pdbx_strand_id
1 'polypeptide(L)'
;MLMKRTHSRAMCLAARVALAFVLLVGTVGLALSAADNPPLHGTVERIKVHGKALEGNLEGDSADRDVSVYLPPSYKSHPHDRYPVVYLLHGYTDNDDNWFGAKHLFVDAPAAFDKAISAGAAREMIVVMPNAYTAYMGSMYSNSVTTGDWEAFLTHDLVAYMDAHYRTIPNRMSRGLAGHSMGGYGTIRLGIKFPEVFSSIYVLSACCLEPSLSVESPSLVKAEGIRSAADLAKADFGTRAMVASAAAWSPNPNNEPLFFDLPWLGGKFQPQVAQKWDANAPLAMLDQYVPNLKRLHAIAGDVGTKDTLLVSNQELDRRLAVYGIPHTFETYDGDHVSGIQGRLEKKVLPFFSSNLTFGPAHRPANGKTR
;
A
#
# COMPACT_ATOMS: atom_id res chain seq x y z
N MET A 1 -94.65 -8.21 12.50
CA MET A 1 -95.66 -7.32 11.92
C MET A 1 -94.97 -6.73 10.68
N LEU A 2 -95.38 -7.28 9.55
CA LEU A 2 -95.75 -6.62 8.31
C LEU A 2 -94.69 -5.64 7.77
N MET A 3 -94.34 -5.75 6.60
CA MET A 3 -94.66 -6.13 5.25
C MET A 3 -93.89 -5.27 4.24
N LYS A 4 -93.29 -5.97 3.26
CA LYS A 4 -93.35 -5.61 1.82
C LYS A 4 -92.79 -4.25 1.40
N ARG A 5 -91.95 -4.15 0.39
CA ARG A 5 -92.03 -4.50 -1.06
C ARG A 5 -90.71 -4.19 -1.70
N THR A 6 -90.06 -5.05 -2.40
CA THR A 6 -89.91 -5.39 -3.79
C THR A 6 -89.91 -4.23 -4.81
N HIS A 7 -89.07 -4.41 -5.80
CA HIS A 7 -88.93 -3.84 -7.14
C HIS A 7 -88.11 -2.54 -7.17
N SER A 8 -87.18 -2.35 -8.02
CA SER A 8 -86.98 -2.72 -9.39
C SER A 8 -85.55 -2.19 -9.82
N ARG A 9 -84.78 -2.84 -10.45
CA ARG A 9 -84.33 -3.22 -11.80
C ARG A 9 -82.97 -2.65 -12.12
N ALA A 10 -82.10 -3.52 -12.47
CA ALA A 10 -81.59 -3.76 -13.82
C ALA A 10 -81.78 -2.54 -14.79
N MET A 11 -80.74 -1.72 -14.85
CA MET A 11 -80.29 -0.89 -15.99
C MET A 11 -79.22 0.08 -15.45
N CYS A 12 -78.01 -0.34 -15.42
CA CYS A 12 -76.78 0.47 -15.39
C CYS A 12 -75.55 -0.45 -15.38
N LEU A 13 -75.56 -1.42 -16.29
CA LEU A 13 -74.40 -2.36 -16.42
C LEU A 13 -73.77 -2.26 -17.81
N ALA A 14 -73.96 -1.19 -18.54
CA ALA A 14 -73.43 -1.03 -19.90
C ALA A 14 -72.51 0.18 -20.09
N ALA A 15 -72.30 1.02 -19.07
CA ALA A 15 -71.50 2.25 -19.22
C ALA A 15 -70.25 2.32 -18.40
N ARG A 16 -69.81 1.21 -17.75
CA ARG A 16 -68.59 1.18 -16.94
C ARG A 16 -67.51 0.23 -17.46
N VAL A 17 -67.67 -0.39 -18.62
CA VAL A 17 -66.66 -1.29 -19.22
C VAL A 17 -65.83 -0.64 -20.32
N ALA A 18 -66.20 0.57 -20.78
CA ALA A 18 -65.46 1.24 -21.86
C ALA A 18 -64.39 2.27 -21.39
N LEU A 19 -64.20 2.47 -20.09
CA LEU A 19 -63.18 3.41 -19.56
C LEU A 19 -62.03 2.75 -18.83
N ALA A 20 -61.99 1.44 -18.78
CA ALA A 20 -60.87 0.65 -18.15
C ALA A 20 -59.85 0.11 -19.15
N PHE A 21 -60.01 0.37 -20.46
CA PHE A 21 -59.14 -0.19 -21.52
C PHE A 21 -58.23 0.84 -22.19
N VAL A 22 -58.17 2.09 -21.75
CA VAL A 22 -57.34 3.18 -22.36
C VAL A 22 -56.21 3.62 -21.41
N LEU A 23 -56.07 3.08 -20.19
CA LEU A 23 -55.00 3.45 -19.26
C LEU A 23 -53.99 2.32 -18.98
N LEU A 24 -53.94 1.29 -19.85
CA LEU A 24 -52.94 0.18 -19.71
C LEU A 24 -51.95 0.14 -20.90
N VAL A 25 -51.72 1.21 -21.62
CA VAL A 25 -50.72 1.31 -22.68
C VAL A 25 -49.90 2.58 -22.43
N GLY A 26 -49.07 2.58 -21.44
CA GLY A 26 -48.27 3.78 -21.16
C GLY A 26 -47.26 3.70 -20.08
N THR A 27 -46.84 2.51 -19.67
CA THR A 27 -45.59 2.36 -18.85
C THR A 27 -44.85 1.09 -19.24
N VAL A 28 -44.52 0.96 -20.52
CA VAL A 28 -43.30 0.24 -20.85
C VAL A 28 -42.17 1.21 -20.49
N GLY A 29 -41.85 1.26 -19.22
CA GLY A 29 -40.61 1.86 -18.77
C GLY A 29 -39.48 1.18 -19.54
N LEU A 30 -38.79 1.95 -20.39
CA LEU A 30 -37.45 1.58 -20.81
C LEU A 30 -36.66 1.34 -19.53
N ALA A 31 -36.60 0.09 -19.08
CA ALA A 31 -35.45 -0.40 -18.36
C ALA A 31 -34.30 -0.26 -19.37
N LEU A 32 -33.62 0.90 -19.36
CA LEU A 32 -32.26 0.94 -19.87
C LEU A 32 -31.54 -0.19 -19.13
N SER A 33 -31.37 -1.31 -19.81
CA SER A 33 -30.37 -2.29 -19.49
C SER A 33 -29.10 -1.47 -19.29
N ALA A 34 -28.61 -1.37 -18.06
CA ALA A 34 -27.24 -1.00 -17.85
C ALA A 34 -26.47 -1.98 -18.74
N ALA A 35 -25.94 -1.49 -19.83
CA ALA A 35 -25.07 -2.28 -20.67
C ALA A 35 -24.01 -2.79 -19.70
N ASP A 36 -23.89 -4.13 -19.56
CA ASP A 36 -22.79 -4.77 -18.87
C ASP A 36 -21.52 -4.37 -19.63
N ASN A 37 -21.00 -3.19 -19.31
CA ASN A 37 -19.67 -2.82 -19.76
C ASN A 37 -18.73 -3.87 -19.16
N PRO A 38 -17.87 -4.50 -19.99
CA PRO A 38 -16.91 -5.43 -19.46
C PRO A 38 -16.12 -4.75 -18.32
N PRO A 39 -15.80 -5.48 -17.26
CA PRO A 39 -15.09 -4.91 -16.12
C PRO A 39 -13.82 -4.21 -16.63
N LEU A 40 -13.58 -3.01 -16.12
CA LEU A 40 -12.39 -2.24 -16.46
C LEU A 40 -11.17 -2.95 -15.89
N HIS A 41 -10.22 -3.28 -16.75
CA HIS A 41 -8.97 -3.90 -16.34
C HIS A 41 -7.78 -3.01 -16.68
N GLY A 42 -6.92 -2.79 -15.69
CA GLY A 42 -5.60 -2.21 -15.89
C GLY A 42 -4.64 -3.20 -16.55
N THR A 43 -3.42 -2.77 -16.75
CA THR A 43 -2.33 -3.62 -17.25
C THR A 43 -1.14 -3.54 -16.32
N VAL A 44 -0.41 -4.64 -16.17
CA VAL A 44 0.82 -4.69 -15.39
C VAL A 44 2.01 -4.77 -16.35
N GLU A 45 2.99 -3.93 -16.12
CA GLU A 45 4.30 -4.00 -16.74
C GLU A 45 5.34 -4.33 -15.65
N ARG A 46 6.31 -5.18 -15.97
CA ARG A 46 7.46 -5.43 -15.12
C ARG A 46 8.70 -4.96 -15.82
N ILE A 47 9.35 -3.97 -15.23
CA ILE A 47 10.49 -3.25 -15.82
C ILE A 47 11.73 -3.39 -14.93
N LYS A 48 12.89 -2.99 -15.44
CA LYS A 48 14.10 -2.80 -14.63
C LYS A 48 14.41 -1.31 -14.51
N VAL A 49 14.67 -0.90 -13.27
CA VAL A 49 15.09 0.46 -12.94
C VAL A 49 16.48 0.39 -12.32
N HIS A 50 17.43 1.10 -12.93
CA HIS A 50 18.77 1.24 -12.38
C HIS A 50 18.74 2.23 -11.20
N GLY A 51 19.13 1.76 -10.04
CA GLY A 51 19.25 2.57 -8.81
C GLY A 51 20.70 2.99 -8.62
N LYS A 52 21.07 4.20 -9.01
CA LYS A 52 22.41 4.73 -8.75
C LYS A 52 22.75 4.71 -7.26
N ALA A 53 21.76 4.96 -6.42
CA ALA A 53 21.87 4.92 -4.97
C ALA A 53 22.18 3.51 -4.40
N LEU A 54 21.98 2.46 -5.18
CA LEU A 54 22.23 1.08 -4.78
C LEU A 54 23.58 0.55 -5.27
N GLU A 55 24.31 1.32 -6.08
CA GLU A 55 25.64 0.92 -6.55
C GLU A 55 26.63 0.77 -5.38
N GLY A 56 27.49 -0.24 -5.47
CA GLY A 56 28.56 -0.44 -4.50
C GLY A 56 28.12 -0.96 -3.11
N ASN A 57 26.88 -1.46 -2.99
CA ASN A 57 26.46 -2.12 -1.77
C ASN A 57 27.35 -3.34 -1.47
N LEU A 58 27.67 -3.58 -0.19
CA LEU A 58 28.63 -4.61 0.21
C LEU A 58 28.08 -6.03 0.12
N GLU A 59 26.76 -6.21 0.12
CA GLU A 59 26.13 -7.53 -0.09
C GLU A 59 26.23 -8.02 -1.55
N GLY A 60 26.60 -7.14 -2.49
CA GLY A 60 26.79 -7.46 -3.90
C GLY A 60 25.49 -7.61 -4.70
N ASP A 61 24.39 -7.07 -4.21
CA ASP A 61 23.13 -7.07 -4.93
C ASP A 61 23.17 -6.13 -6.14
N SER A 62 22.42 -6.52 -7.19
CA SER A 62 22.29 -5.72 -8.39
C SER A 62 21.63 -4.37 -8.10
N ALA A 63 22.22 -3.30 -8.64
CA ALA A 63 21.60 -1.98 -8.64
C ALA A 63 20.41 -1.91 -9.63
N ASP A 64 20.28 -2.85 -10.57
CA ASP A 64 19.14 -2.97 -11.48
C ASP A 64 18.00 -3.73 -10.81
N ARG A 65 17.00 -3.00 -10.35
CA ARG A 65 15.86 -3.59 -9.60
C ARG A 65 14.67 -3.82 -10.51
N ASP A 66 14.04 -4.99 -10.36
CA ASP A 66 12.73 -5.22 -10.96
C ASP A 66 11.69 -4.32 -10.28
N VAL A 67 10.77 -3.81 -11.07
CA VAL A 67 9.68 -2.95 -10.61
C VAL A 67 8.41 -3.33 -11.35
N SER A 68 7.36 -3.67 -10.62
CA SER A 68 6.03 -3.89 -11.19
C SER A 68 5.25 -2.58 -11.20
N VAL A 69 4.61 -2.29 -12.33
CA VAL A 69 3.85 -1.06 -12.57
C VAL A 69 2.44 -1.43 -13.03
N TYR A 70 1.44 -1.12 -12.22
CA TYR A 70 0.05 -1.17 -12.63
C TYR A 70 -0.33 0.13 -13.33
N LEU A 71 -0.83 0.02 -14.54
CA LEU A 71 -1.37 1.10 -15.35
C LEU A 71 -2.90 1.00 -15.37
N PRO A 72 -3.62 2.06 -15.02
CA PRO A 72 -5.08 2.01 -14.88
C PRO A 72 -5.77 1.78 -16.23
N PRO A 73 -7.05 1.37 -16.22
CA PRO A 73 -7.79 0.97 -17.42
C PRO A 73 -7.77 2.00 -18.55
N SER A 74 -7.88 3.29 -18.23
CA SER A 74 -7.89 4.36 -19.24
C SER A 74 -6.50 4.70 -19.78
N TYR A 75 -5.43 4.16 -19.21
CA TYR A 75 -4.06 4.56 -19.57
C TYR A 75 -3.76 4.45 -21.06
N LYS A 76 -4.20 3.40 -21.73
CA LYS A 76 -4.00 3.23 -23.20
C LYS A 76 -4.94 4.07 -24.04
N SER A 77 -6.20 4.20 -23.61
CA SER A 77 -7.25 4.88 -24.39
C SER A 77 -7.20 6.41 -24.27
N HIS A 78 -6.58 6.96 -23.22
CA HIS A 78 -6.44 8.39 -22.98
C HIS A 78 -4.97 8.82 -22.97
N PRO A 79 -4.31 8.92 -24.14
CA PRO A 79 -2.85 9.11 -24.23
C PRO A 79 -2.34 10.47 -23.71
N HIS A 80 -3.22 11.42 -23.48
CA HIS A 80 -2.88 12.76 -22.98
C HIS A 80 -3.12 12.93 -21.47
N ASP A 81 -3.78 11.97 -20.83
CA ASP A 81 -4.06 12.04 -19.40
C ASP A 81 -2.83 11.68 -18.58
N ARG A 82 -2.67 12.37 -17.44
CA ARG A 82 -1.66 12.10 -16.44
C ARG A 82 -2.31 11.65 -15.14
N TYR A 83 -1.63 10.75 -14.43
CA TYR A 83 -2.17 10.05 -13.28
C TYR A 83 -1.33 10.31 -12.03
N PRO A 84 -1.95 10.39 -10.84
CA PRO A 84 -1.21 10.32 -9.59
C PRO A 84 -0.57 8.93 -9.46
N VAL A 85 0.46 8.84 -8.60
CA VAL A 85 1.22 7.61 -8.40
C VAL A 85 1.20 7.22 -6.94
N VAL A 86 0.95 5.93 -6.66
CA VAL A 86 1.12 5.31 -5.35
C VAL A 86 2.29 4.34 -5.43
N TYR A 87 3.32 4.56 -4.60
CA TYR A 87 4.39 3.61 -4.38
C TYR A 87 3.96 2.66 -3.28
N LEU A 88 3.91 1.35 -3.58
CA LEU A 88 3.45 0.30 -2.69
C LEU A 88 4.62 -0.61 -2.32
N LEU A 89 4.94 -0.71 -1.05
CA LEU A 89 6.11 -1.40 -0.53
C LEU A 89 5.71 -2.78 0.03
N HIS A 90 6.37 -3.84 -0.44
CA HIS A 90 6.11 -5.22 0.01
C HIS A 90 6.76 -5.54 1.37
N GLY A 91 6.35 -6.66 1.98
CA GLY A 91 6.87 -7.16 3.26
C GLY A 91 8.24 -7.85 3.16
N TYR A 92 8.78 -8.24 4.33
CA TYR A 92 10.01 -9.03 4.42
C TYR A 92 9.81 -10.41 3.78
N THR A 93 10.82 -10.95 3.11
CA THR A 93 10.81 -12.18 2.31
C THR A 93 9.90 -12.16 1.08
N ASP A 94 9.31 -11.02 0.76
CA ASP A 94 8.41 -10.82 -0.34
C ASP A 94 9.07 -10.05 -1.49
N ASN A 95 8.37 -9.90 -2.61
CA ASN A 95 8.83 -9.17 -3.78
C ASN A 95 7.65 -8.63 -4.61
N ASP A 96 7.95 -7.88 -5.64
CA ASP A 96 6.97 -7.29 -6.55
C ASP A 96 6.13 -8.34 -7.31
N ASP A 97 6.74 -9.44 -7.74
CA ASP A 97 6.07 -10.50 -8.52
C ASP A 97 5.04 -11.29 -7.69
N ASN A 98 5.26 -11.40 -6.38
CA ASN A 98 4.29 -12.05 -5.48
C ASN A 98 2.98 -11.26 -5.34
N TRP A 99 3.00 -9.95 -5.58
CA TRP A 99 1.83 -9.08 -5.46
C TRP A 99 1.21 -8.75 -6.82
N PHE A 100 2.01 -8.62 -7.86
CA PHE A 100 1.60 -8.15 -9.20
C PHE A 100 1.68 -9.23 -10.29
N GLY A 101 2.47 -10.29 -10.05
CA GLY A 101 2.68 -11.37 -11.00
C GLY A 101 1.66 -12.49 -10.90
N ALA A 102 1.86 -13.54 -11.67
CA ALA A 102 0.94 -14.68 -11.75
C ALA A 102 0.94 -15.62 -10.54
N LYS A 103 1.88 -15.46 -9.60
CA LYS A 103 2.02 -16.38 -8.46
C LYS A 103 1.04 -16.12 -7.33
N HIS A 104 0.59 -14.87 -7.14
CA HIS A 104 -0.40 -14.44 -6.15
C HIS A 104 -0.37 -15.25 -4.84
N LEU A 105 0.70 -15.16 -4.06
CA LEU A 105 0.84 -16.00 -2.86
C LEU A 105 -0.30 -15.78 -1.85
N PHE A 106 -0.70 -14.51 -1.63
CA PHE A 106 -1.80 -14.15 -0.74
C PHE A 106 -2.51 -12.86 -1.16
N VAL A 107 -1.98 -12.13 -2.14
CA VAL A 107 -2.52 -10.86 -2.65
C VAL A 107 -2.45 -10.85 -4.17
N ASP A 108 -3.57 -10.57 -4.81
CA ASP A 108 -3.67 -10.16 -6.21
C ASP A 108 -3.95 -8.64 -6.21
N ALA A 109 -2.88 -7.87 -6.19
CA ALA A 109 -2.99 -6.41 -6.08
C ALA A 109 -3.66 -5.78 -7.32
N PRO A 110 -3.34 -6.15 -8.56
CA PRO A 110 -4.02 -5.65 -9.76
C PRO A 110 -5.53 -5.91 -9.72
N ALA A 111 -5.97 -7.10 -9.34
CA ALA A 111 -7.40 -7.40 -9.22
C ALA A 111 -8.10 -6.55 -8.14
N ALA A 112 -7.42 -6.27 -7.02
CA ALA A 112 -7.95 -5.38 -5.99
C ALA A 112 -8.10 -3.94 -6.53
N PHE A 113 -7.13 -3.47 -7.33
CA PHE A 113 -7.17 -2.14 -7.94
C PHE A 113 -8.29 -2.03 -8.98
N ASP A 114 -8.38 -2.98 -9.90
CA ASP A 114 -9.44 -3.04 -10.91
C ASP A 114 -10.83 -3.02 -10.25
N LYS A 115 -10.99 -3.79 -9.19
CA LYS A 115 -12.26 -3.88 -8.46
C LYS A 115 -12.62 -2.56 -7.76
N ALA A 116 -11.65 -1.90 -7.11
CA ALA A 116 -11.88 -0.61 -6.47
C ALA A 116 -12.26 0.47 -7.50
N ILE A 117 -11.59 0.49 -8.67
CA ILE A 117 -11.85 1.43 -9.75
C ILE A 117 -13.22 1.14 -10.41
N SER A 118 -13.49 -0.10 -10.78
CA SER A 118 -14.74 -0.51 -11.41
C SER A 118 -15.97 -0.26 -10.52
N ALA A 119 -15.81 -0.40 -9.20
CA ALA A 119 -16.85 -0.08 -8.21
C ALA A 119 -17.03 1.43 -7.98
N GLY A 120 -16.20 2.28 -8.57
CA GLY A 120 -16.21 3.73 -8.32
C GLY A 120 -15.71 4.11 -6.92
N ALA A 121 -15.14 3.16 -6.18
CA ALA A 121 -14.58 3.40 -4.84
C ALA A 121 -13.23 4.14 -4.89
N ALA A 122 -12.51 4.04 -6.00
CA ALA A 122 -11.28 4.78 -6.24
C ALA A 122 -11.23 5.33 -7.67
N ARG A 123 -10.55 6.46 -7.81
CA ARG A 123 -10.18 7.04 -9.11
C ARG A 123 -8.95 6.31 -9.64
N GLU A 124 -8.74 6.39 -10.94
CA GLU A 124 -7.63 5.78 -11.63
C GLU A 124 -6.28 6.40 -11.23
N MET A 125 -5.31 5.56 -10.89
CA MET A 125 -3.95 5.96 -10.52
C MET A 125 -2.95 4.89 -10.95
N ILE A 126 -1.70 5.26 -11.15
CA ILE A 126 -0.59 4.33 -11.36
C ILE A 126 -0.17 3.79 -9.99
N VAL A 127 0.09 2.48 -9.89
CA VAL A 127 0.66 1.88 -8.67
C VAL A 127 1.98 1.21 -9.02
N VAL A 128 3.02 1.50 -8.24
CA VAL A 128 4.41 1.08 -8.49
C VAL A 128 4.90 0.27 -7.31
N MET A 129 5.37 -0.94 -7.53
CA MET A 129 6.00 -1.78 -6.50
C MET A 129 7.42 -2.14 -6.90
N PRO A 130 8.43 -1.55 -6.25
CA PRO A 130 9.83 -1.96 -6.43
C PRO A 130 10.10 -3.28 -5.71
N ASN A 131 10.95 -4.11 -6.31
CA ASN A 131 11.49 -5.29 -5.65
C ASN A 131 12.63 -4.89 -4.70
N ALA A 132 12.35 -4.92 -3.41
CA ALA A 132 13.31 -4.64 -2.34
C ALA A 132 13.81 -5.92 -1.64
N TYR A 133 13.70 -7.06 -2.31
CA TYR A 133 14.29 -8.33 -1.87
C TYR A 133 15.80 -8.30 -2.13
N THR A 134 16.60 -8.46 -1.08
CA THR A 134 18.08 -8.42 -1.11
C THR A 134 18.69 -9.79 -0.81
N ALA A 135 20.01 -9.91 -0.79
CA ALA A 135 20.69 -11.10 -0.32
C ALA A 135 20.28 -11.48 1.13
N TYR A 136 19.85 -10.49 1.91
CA TYR A 136 19.28 -10.69 3.26
C TYR A 136 17.74 -10.79 3.24
N MET A 137 17.11 -11.02 2.08
CA MET A 137 15.65 -11.23 1.88
C MET A 137 14.78 -10.00 2.17
N GLY A 138 15.37 -8.82 2.32
CA GLY A 138 14.68 -7.56 2.50
C GLY A 138 15.62 -6.43 2.91
N SER A 139 15.39 -5.26 2.35
CA SER A 139 16.26 -4.08 2.49
C SER A 139 15.97 -3.25 3.75
N MET A 140 14.91 -3.56 4.47
CA MET A 140 14.33 -2.69 5.51
C MET A 140 14.07 -1.24 5.03
N TYR A 141 14.04 -1.00 3.71
CA TYR A 141 13.85 0.32 3.11
C TYR A 141 14.69 1.43 3.77
N SER A 142 15.88 1.06 4.25
CA SER A 142 16.79 1.92 5.01
C SER A 142 18.08 2.16 4.24
N ASN A 143 18.75 3.25 4.56
CA ASN A 143 20.06 3.55 4.00
C ASN A 143 21.14 2.74 4.75
N SER A 144 21.91 1.96 4.02
CA SER A 144 22.98 1.13 4.55
C SER A 144 24.10 0.93 3.52
N VAL A 145 25.35 1.00 3.94
CA VAL A 145 26.48 0.63 3.07
C VAL A 145 26.49 -0.87 2.74
N THR A 146 25.83 -1.70 3.55
CA THR A 146 25.71 -3.13 3.30
C THR A 146 24.65 -3.41 2.25
N THR A 147 23.43 -2.86 2.38
CA THR A 147 22.29 -3.18 1.51
C THR A 147 22.00 -2.11 0.44
N GLY A 148 22.73 -0.99 0.44
CA GLY A 148 22.51 0.14 -0.46
C GLY A 148 21.65 1.25 0.15
N ASP A 149 21.59 2.42 -0.52
CA ASP A 149 20.76 3.54 -0.10
C ASP A 149 19.35 3.41 -0.69
N TRP A 150 18.52 2.59 -0.02
CA TRP A 150 17.14 2.37 -0.42
C TRP A 150 16.24 3.60 -0.24
N GLU A 151 16.60 4.50 0.67
CA GLU A 151 15.87 5.76 0.81
C GLU A 151 16.05 6.63 -0.43
N ALA A 152 17.29 6.82 -0.89
CA ALA A 152 17.55 7.60 -2.10
C ALA A 152 17.03 6.89 -3.37
N PHE A 153 17.14 5.55 -3.45
CA PHE A 153 16.55 4.80 -4.56
C PHE A 153 15.04 5.09 -4.69
N LEU A 154 14.29 5.00 -3.59
CA LEU A 154 12.83 5.16 -3.62
C LEU A 154 12.40 6.62 -3.80
N THR A 155 13.14 7.57 -3.24
CA THR A 155 12.75 8.99 -3.22
C THR A 155 13.32 9.80 -4.39
N HIS A 156 14.37 9.33 -5.02
CA HIS A 156 15.04 9.99 -6.15
C HIS A 156 15.06 9.12 -7.41
N ASP A 157 15.78 8.00 -7.42
CA ASP A 157 16.02 7.25 -8.65
C ASP A 157 14.71 6.72 -9.26
N LEU A 158 13.89 6.03 -8.44
CA LEU A 158 12.62 5.47 -8.89
C LEU A 158 11.60 6.55 -9.23
N VAL A 159 11.50 7.60 -8.42
CA VAL A 159 10.56 8.71 -8.69
C VAL A 159 10.93 9.42 -9.99
N ALA A 160 12.22 9.72 -10.21
CA ALA A 160 12.69 10.36 -11.43
C ALA A 160 12.45 9.46 -12.66
N TYR A 161 12.71 8.16 -12.55
CA TYR A 161 12.44 7.21 -13.62
C TYR A 161 10.94 7.19 -13.98
N MET A 162 10.06 7.08 -12.98
CA MET A 162 8.62 7.04 -13.21
C MET A 162 8.10 8.32 -13.86
N ASP A 163 8.57 9.49 -13.41
CA ASP A 163 8.15 10.78 -13.97
C ASP A 163 8.67 10.99 -15.42
N ALA A 164 9.81 10.39 -15.77
CA ALA A 164 10.38 10.48 -17.11
C ALA A 164 9.76 9.51 -18.13
N HIS A 165 9.32 8.31 -17.70
CA HIS A 165 8.91 7.25 -18.61
C HIS A 165 7.39 6.98 -18.60
N TYR A 166 6.67 7.46 -17.58
CA TYR A 166 5.23 7.26 -17.45
C TYR A 166 4.49 8.59 -17.37
N ARG A 167 3.21 8.57 -17.66
CA ARG A 167 2.36 9.75 -17.60
C ARG A 167 1.89 10.01 -16.17
N THR A 168 2.85 10.23 -15.29
CA THR A 168 2.62 10.65 -13.92
C THR A 168 2.34 12.15 -13.84
N ILE A 169 1.74 12.60 -12.74
CA ILE A 169 1.69 14.01 -12.36
C ILE A 169 2.91 14.26 -11.47
N PRO A 170 3.97 14.95 -11.94
CA PRO A 170 5.24 15.08 -11.23
C PRO A 170 5.17 16.12 -10.10
N ASN A 171 4.27 15.88 -9.15
CA ASN A 171 4.02 16.75 -8.01
C ASN A 171 3.82 15.92 -6.74
N ARG A 172 4.40 16.36 -5.62
CA ARG A 172 4.24 15.65 -4.34
C ARG A 172 2.79 15.42 -3.96
N MET A 173 1.88 16.36 -4.25
CA MET A 173 0.46 16.24 -3.94
C MET A 173 -0.24 15.13 -4.75
N SER A 174 0.41 14.62 -5.76
CA SER A 174 -0.04 13.49 -6.59
C SER A 174 0.78 12.22 -6.34
N ARG A 175 1.64 12.20 -5.30
CA ARG A 175 2.40 11.02 -4.91
C ARG A 175 1.98 10.51 -3.54
N GLY A 176 1.56 9.24 -3.49
CA GLY A 176 1.26 8.49 -2.30
C GLY A 176 2.31 7.41 -2.02
N LEU A 177 2.41 7.01 -0.75
CA LEU A 177 3.26 5.90 -0.31
C LEU A 177 2.47 4.97 0.60
N ALA A 178 2.48 3.69 0.32
CA ALA A 178 1.86 2.68 1.17
C ALA A 178 2.76 1.45 1.28
N GLY A 179 2.55 0.62 2.28
CA GLY A 179 3.26 -0.64 2.39
C GLY A 179 2.82 -1.48 3.56
N HIS A 180 3.12 -2.77 3.45
CA HIS A 180 2.74 -3.78 4.43
C HIS A 180 3.97 -4.32 5.17
N SER A 181 3.87 -4.53 6.48
CA SER A 181 4.91 -5.15 7.30
C SER A 181 6.23 -4.37 7.23
N MET A 182 7.30 -4.94 6.68
CA MET A 182 8.54 -4.24 6.35
C MET A 182 8.25 -3.02 5.45
N GLY A 183 7.33 -3.13 4.49
CA GLY A 183 6.87 -2.01 3.67
C GLY A 183 6.11 -0.96 4.47
N GLY A 184 5.37 -1.36 5.51
CA GLY A 184 4.73 -0.44 6.46
C GLY A 184 5.75 0.35 7.26
N TYR A 185 6.80 -0.31 7.73
CA TYR A 185 7.97 0.35 8.31
C TYR A 185 8.61 1.35 7.33
N GLY A 186 8.87 0.92 6.09
CA GLY A 186 9.40 1.80 5.05
C GLY A 186 8.49 3.00 4.79
N THR A 187 7.19 2.78 4.80
CA THR A 187 6.18 3.84 4.58
C THR A 187 6.23 4.92 5.65
N ILE A 188 6.20 4.57 6.93
CA ILE A 188 6.28 5.57 8.00
C ILE A 188 7.66 6.23 8.03
N ARG A 189 8.73 5.46 7.86
CA ARG A 189 10.11 5.99 7.84
C ARG A 189 10.31 7.00 6.72
N LEU A 190 9.97 6.66 5.48
CA LEU A 190 10.13 7.57 4.35
C LEU A 190 9.15 8.75 4.42
N GLY A 191 7.93 8.52 4.89
CA GLY A 191 6.96 9.58 5.08
C GLY A 191 7.43 10.67 6.03
N ILE A 192 8.03 10.32 7.16
CA ILE A 192 8.55 11.29 8.13
C ILE A 192 9.87 11.95 7.67
N LYS A 193 10.68 11.26 6.87
CA LYS A 193 11.98 11.79 6.41
C LYS A 193 11.86 12.63 5.14
N PHE A 194 10.95 12.30 4.22
CA PHE A 194 10.84 12.89 2.89
C PHE A 194 9.42 13.44 2.57
N PRO A 195 8.88 14.33 3.42
CA PRO A 195 7.54 14.89 3.18
C PRO A 195 7.48 15.82 1.96
N GLU A 196 8.63 16.16 1.35
CA GLU A 196 8.71 16.86 0.07
C GLU A 196 8.50 15.95 -1.14
N VAL A 197 8.63 14.63 -0.98
CA VAL A 197 8.43 13.65 -2.06
C VAL A 197 7.00 13.13 -2.06
N PHE A 198 6.50 12.70 -0.90
CA PHE A 198 5.17 12.12 -0.72
C PHE A 198 4.26 13.07 0.05
N SER A 199 2.98 13.16 -0.36
CA SER A 199 2.00 13.97 0.38
C SER A 199 1.16 13.14 1.33
N SER A 200 0.88 11.90 1.00
CA SER A 200 -0.06 11.05 1.73
C SER A 200 0.52 9.65 1.92
N ILE A 201 0.35 9.07 3.10
CA ILE A 201 0.90 7.75 3.42
C ILE A 201 -0.17 6.84 4.03
N TYR A 202 -0.09 5.54 3.72
CA TYR A 202 -0.95 4.51 4.31
C TYR A 202 -0.12 3.34 4.85
N VAL A 203 -0.13 3.13 6.17
CA VAL A 203 0.71 2.17 6.89
C VAL A 203 -0.11 0.92 7.20
N LEU A 204 0.23 -0.23 6.58
CA LEU A 204 -0.45 -1.50 6.83
C LEU A 204 0.41 -2.40 7.72
N SER A 205 -0.07 -2.74 8.91
CA SER A 205 0.56 -3.71 9.83
C SER A 205 2.08 -3.58 9.90
N ALA A 206 2.58 -2.36 10.16
CA ALA A 206 4.01 -2.06 10.12
C ALA A 206 4.81 -2.83 11.17
N CYS A 207 5.92 -3.46 10.77
CA CYS A 207 6.88 -4.05 11.71
C CYS A 207 7.85 -3.01 12.25
N CYS A 208 8.66 -3.42 13.21
CA CYS A 208 9.91 -2.75 13.56
C CYS A 208 9.77 -1.28 14.01
N LEU A 209 8.61 -0.93 14.55
CA LEU A 209 8.30 0.45 14.94
C LEU A 209 9.00 0.87 16.23
N GLU A 210 9.23 -0.09 17.14
CA GLU A 210 9.78 0.16 18.46
C GLU A 210 11.25 -0.23 18.56
N PRO A 211 12.05 0.49 19.38
CA PRO A 211 13.34 -0.02 19.82
C PRO A 211 13.10 -1.22 20.74
N SER A 212 13.56 -2.40 20.35
CA SER A 212 13.18 -3.66 21.02
C SER A 212 14.34 -4.48 21.58
N LEU A 213 15.50 -3.87 21.82
CA LEU A 213 16.74 -4.61 22.05
C LEU A 213 17.22 -4.69 23.50
N SER A 214 16.36 -4.37 24.48
CA SER A 214 16.73 -4.44 25.89
C SER A 214 16.95 -5.87 26.41
N VAL A 215 16.49 -6.88 25.68
CA VAL A 215 16.61 -8.30 26.06
C VAL A 215 17.14 -9.12 24.88
N GLU A 216 18.10 -9.99 25.18
CA GLU A 216 18.58 -10.98 24.22
C GLU A 216 17.43 -11.90 23.78
N SER A 217 17.23 -12.04 22.47
CA SER A 217 16.20 -12.92 21.94
C SER A 217 16.81 -14.21 21.38
N PRO A 218 16.07 -15.34 21.37
CA PRO A 218 16.54 -16.57 20.73
C PRO A 218 16.96 -16.40 19.27
N SER A 219 16.31 -15.50 18.54
CA SER A 219 16.63 -15.19 17.15
C SER A 219 17.97 -14.44 17.01
N LEU A 220 18.31 -13.55 17.95
CA LEU A 220 19.63 -12.88 17.99
C LEU A 220 20.75 -13.88 18.29
N VAL A 221 20.54 -14.78 19.27
CA VAL A 221 21.51 -15.85 19.58
C VAL A 221 21.79 -16.73 18.36
N LYS A 222 20.73 -17.13 17.64
CA LYS A 222 20.89 -17.91 16.41
C LYS A 222 21.55 -17.12 15.28
N ALA A 223 21.30 -15.82 15.19
CA ALA A 223 21.92 -14.95 14.19
C ALA A 223 23.46 -14.89 14.36
N GLU A 224 23.97 -15.02 15.57
CA GLU A 224 25.42 -15.14 15.82
C GLU A 224 26.04 -16.35 15.11
N GLY A 225 25.26 -17.40 14.83
CA GLY A 225 25.71 -18.60 14.12
C GLY A 225 25.77 -18.46 12.60
N ILE A 226 25.19 -17.41 12.02
CA ILE A 226 25.18 -17.18 10.56
C ILE A 226 26.57 -16.71 10.14
N ARG A 227 27.16 -17.41 9.15
CA ARG A 227 28.49 -17.10 8.59
C ARG A 227 28.47 -16.96 7.06
N SER A 228 27.35 -17.31 6.43
CA SER A 228 27.23 -17.34 4.97
C SER A 228 25.78 -17.21 4.53
N ALA A 229 25.57 -16.90 3.25
CA ALA A 229 24.25 -16.94 2.64
C ALA A 229 23.61 -18.34 2.72
N ALA A 230 24.41 -19.41 2.70
CA ALA A 230 23.92 -20.78 2.84
C ALA A 230 23.39 -21.07 4.27
N ASP A 231 23.99 -20.49 5.31
CA ASP A 231 23.46 -20.59 6.67
C ASP A 231 22.17 -19.79 6.80
N LEU A 232 22.14 -18.58 6.26
CA LEU A 232 20.97 -17.73 6.26
C LEU A 232 19.77 -18.42 5.56
N ALA A 233 20.00 -19.09 4.44
CA ALA A 233 18.95 -19.80 3.71
C ALA A 233 18.29 -20.93 4.52
N LYS A 234 19.00 -21.51 5.49
CA LYS A 234 18.51 -22.59 6.38
C LYS A 234 17.92 -22.07 7.69
N ALA A 235 18.15 -20.79 8.03
CA ALA A 235 17.70 -20.20 9.29
C ALA A 235 16.17 -20.08 9.35
N ASP A 236 15.62 -20.02 10.57
CA ASP A 236 14.22 -19.70 10.77
C ASP A 236 13.92 -18.22 10.45
N PHE A 237 12.62 -17.90 10.27
CA PHE A 237 12.18 -16.56 9.90
C PHE A 237 12.69 -15.47 10.85
N GLY A 238 12.61 -15.69 12.17
CA GLY A 238 13.06 -14.70 13.16
C GLY A 238 14.56 -14.42 13.06
N THR A 239 15.37 -15.46 12.89
CA THR A 239 16.83 -15.36 12.70
C THR A 239 17.17 -14.59 11.43
N ARG A 240 16.49 -14.89 10.32
CA ARG A 240 16.66 -14.17 9.05
C ARG A 240 16.30 -12.68 9.19
N ALA A 241 15.20 -12.38 9.89
CA ALA A 241 14.78 -10.99 10.13
C ALA A 241 15.80 -10.21 10.96
N MET A 242 16.43 -10.85 11.98
CA MET A 242 17.49 -10.21 12.75
C MET A 242 18.72 -9.90 11.87
N VAL A 243 19.10 -10.81 10.99
CA VAL A 243 20.23 -10.62 10.05
C VAL A 243 19.94 -9.48 9.09
N ALA A 244 18.75 -9.43 8.47
CA ALA A 244 18.35 -8.35 7.59
C ALA A 244 18.33 -6.98 8.31
N SER A 245 17.82 -6.96 9.53
CA SER A 245 17.83 -5.76 10.37
C SER A 245 19.26 -5.31 10.70
N ALA A 246 20.16 -6.24 11.01
CA ALA A 246 21.56 -5.94 11.27
C ALA A 246 22.26 -5.37 10.02
N ALA A 247 22.06 -5.97 8.85
CA ALA A 247 22.62 -5.49 7.60
C ALA A 247 22.12 -4.08 7.24
N ALA A 248 20.86 -3.78 7.55
CA ALA A 248 20.25 -2.49 7.29
C ALA A 248 20.60 -1.42 8.34
N TRP A 249 20.70 -1.77 9.62
CA TRP A 249 20.74 -0.77 10.70
C TRP A 249 22.06 -0.71 11.47
N SER A 250 22.86 -1.77 11.39
CA SER A 250 24.20 -1.80 12.00
C SER A 250 25.25 -2.34 11.01
N PRO A 251 25.36 -1.73 9.81
CA PRO A 251 26.35 -2.13 8.83
C PRO A 251 27.77 -1.96 9.39
N ASN A 252 28.66 -2.89 9.03
CA ASN A 252 30.08 -2.85 9.39
C ASN A 252 30.94 -3.36 8.22
N PRO A 253 31.57 -2.46 7.44
CA PRO A 253 32.43 -2.85 6.31
C PRO A 253 33.60 -3.75 6.68
N ASN A 254 34.02 -3.74 7.95
CA ASN A 254 35.15 -4.54 8.42
C ASN A 254 34.76 -5.94 8.91
N ASN A 255 33.47 -6.28 8.94
CA ASN A 255 32.97 -7.58 9.40
C ASN A 255 32.56 -8.48 8.23
N GLU A 256 33.56 -8.86 7.41
CA GLU A 256 33.36 -9.79 6.30
C GLU A 256 32.97 -11.20 6.79
N PRO A 257 32.21 -11.97 6.03
CA PRO A 257 31.62 -11.66 4.71
C PRO A 257 30.20 -11.08 4.78
N LEU A 258 29.69 -10.80 5.98
CA LEU A 258 28.27 -10.41 6.16
C LEU A 258 28.09 -8.91 6.35
N PHE A 259 29.16 -8.17 6.66
CA PHE A 259 29.22 -6.70 6.72
C PHE A 259 28.21 -6.05 7.68
N PHE A 260 27.93 -6.70 8.83
CA PHE A 260 27.09 -6.12 9.89
C PHE A 260 27.54 -6.56 11.29
N ASP A 261 27.10 -5.84 12.29
CA ASP A 261 27.23 -6.18 13.72
C ASP A 261 25.87 -6.50 14.33
N LEU A 262 25.87 -7.38 15.35
CA LEU A 262 24.69 -7.71 16.13
C LEU A 262 24.66 -6.96 17.46
N PRO A 263 23.48 -6.55 17.98
CA PRO A 263 23.34 -5.87 19.26
C PRO A 263 23.60 -6.78 20.47
N TRP A 264 23.67 -8.08 20.26
CA TRP A 264 24.11 -9.10 21.22
C TRP A 264 25.17 -9.97 20.56
N LEU A 265 26.26 -10.24 21.28
CA LEU A 265 27.36 -11.08 20.81
C LEU A 265 27.98 -11.86 21.98
N GLY A 266 27.93 -13.19 21.91
CA GLY A 266 28.43 -14.06 22.96
C GLY A 266 27.78 -13.83 24.33
N GLY A 267 26.47 -13.62 24.35
CA GLY A 267 25.69 -13.31 25.54
C GLY A 267 25.98 -11.94 26.16
N LYS A 268 26.64 -11.04 25.41
CA LYS A 268 26.95 -9.67 25.86
C LYS A 268 26.24 -8.65 25.03
N PHE A 269 25.52 -7.75 25.70
CA PHE A 269 24.87 -6.61 25.07
C PHE A 269 25.91 -5.64 24.50
N GLN A 270 25.66 -5.18 23.25
CA GLN A 270 26.52 -4.25 22.53
C GLN A 270 25.78 -2.89 22.41
N PRO A 271 25.88 -2.00 23.41
CA PRO A 271 25.05 -0.80 23.47
C PRO A 271 25.23 0.14 22.29
N GLN A 272 26.44 0.23 21.72
CA GLN A 272 26.69 1.06 20.53
C GLN A 272 25.99 0.53 19.28
N VAL A 273 25.88 -0.79 19.15
CA VAL A 273 25.15 -1.42 18.06
C VAL A 273 23.64 -1.26 18.25
N ALA A 274 23.15 -1.49 19.47
CA ALA A 274 21.76 -1.30 19.83
C ALA A 274 21.28 0.13 19.57
N GLN A 275 22.08 1.14 19.89
CA GLN A 275 21.77 2.54 19.60
C GLN A 275 21.57 2.83 18.10
N LYS A 276 22.30 2.13 17.21
CA LYS A 276 22.07 2.24 15.77
C LYS A 276 20.69 1.69 15.38
N TRP A 277 20.27 0.58 15.99
CA TRP A 277 18.94 0.03 15.75
C TRP A 277 17.83 0.97 16.28
N ASP A 278 18.00 1.48 17.50
CA ASP A 278 17.06 2.44 18.09
C ASP A 278 16.90 3.69 17.20
N ALA A 279 18.00 4.19 16.65
CA ALA A 279 17.99 5.33 15.74
C ALA A 279 17.24 5.04 14.41
N ASN A 280 16.98 3.77 14.09
CA ASN A 280 16.21 3.36 12.93
C ASN A 280 14.76 3.00 13.25
N ALA A 281 14.35 2.96 14.53
CA ALA A 281 12.99 2.69 14.95
C ALA A 281 12.11 3.94 14.77
N PRO A 282 11.03 3.89 13.97
CA PRO A 282 10.19 5.07 13.72
C PRO A 282 9.64 5.73 14.98
N LEU A 283 9.26 4.98 16.01
CA LEU A 283 8.76 5.53 17.27
C LEU A 283 9.84 6.27 18.08
N ALA A 284 11.11 5.88 17.95
CA ALA A 284 12.23 6.62 18.55
C ALA A 284 12.57 7.90 17.77
N MET A 285 12.34 7.88 16.44
CA MET A 285 12.59 9.04 15.58
C MET A 285 11.48 10.09 15.65
N LEU A 286 10.27 9.70 15.96
CA LEU A 286 9.03 10.46 15.73
C LEU A 286 9.08 11.87 16.31
N ASP A 287 9.61 12.03 17.53
CA ASP A 287 9.68 13.29 18.26
C ASP A 287 10.49 14.37 17.48
N GLN A 288 11.55 13.94 16.82
CA GLN A 288 12.41 14.84 16.02
C GLN A 288 11.77 15.23 14.68
N TYR A 289 10.84 14.42 14.18
CA TYR A 289 10.22 14.59 12.86
C TYR A 289 8.77 15.08 12.91
N VAL A 290 8.27 15.52 14.07
CA VAL A 290 6.94 16.13 14.19
C VAL A 290 6.70 17.27 13.18
N PRO A 291 7.65 18.18 12.91
CA PRO A 291 7.48 19.21 11.88
C PRO A 291 7.26 18.62 10.48
N ASN A 292 7.92 17.50 10.14
CA ASN A 292 7.77 16.83 8.86
C ASN A 292 6.41 16.10 8.75
N LEU A 293 5.99 15.42 9.81
CA LEU A 293 4.67 14.79 9.87
C LEU A 293 3.53 15.77 9.64
N LYS A 294 3.64 17.00 10.17
CA LYS A 294 2.68 18.09 9.94
C LYS A 294 2.65 18.60 8.50
N ARG A 295 3.64 18.27 7.67
CA ARG A 295 3.66 18.61 6.24
C ARG A 295 2.94 17.56 5.39
N LEU A 296 2.70 16.36 5.90
CA LEU A 296 1.92 15.35 5.19
C LEU A 296 0.47 15.83 5.09
N HIS A 297 -0.13 15.62 3.93
CA HIS A 297 -1.52 16.00 3.67
C HIS A 297 -2.48 15.02 4.35
N ALA A 298 -2.17 13.73 4.31
CA ALA A 298 -2.97 12.70 4.96
C ALA A 298 -2.10 11.52 5.42
N ILE A 299 -2.47 10.97 6.58
CA ILE A 299 -1.86 9.78 7.16
C ILE A 299 -2.98 8.81 7.51
N ALA A 300 -2.82 7.56 7.11
CA ALA A 300 -3.71 6.48 7.54
C ALA A 300 -2.89 5.24 7.92
N GLY A 301 -3.48 4.37 8.72
CA GLY A 301 -2.90 3.08 9.04
C GLY A 301 -3.94 2.09 9.53
N ASP A 302 -3.58 0.82 9.46
CA ASP A 302 -4.40 -0.27 9.99
C ASP A 302 -3.57 -1.47 10.42
N VAL A 303 -4.19 -2.33 11.24
CA VAL A 303 -3.59 -3.59 11.70
C VAL A 303 -4.67 -4.61 12.07
N GLY A 304 -4.40 -5.88 11.83
CA GLY A 304 -5.28 -6.96 12.26
C GLY A 304 -5.33 -7.12 13.79
N THR A 305 -6.50 -7.43 14.35
CA THR A 305 -6.65 -7.65 15.81
C THR A 305 -5.95 -8.92 16.30
N LYS A 306 -5.60 -9.83 15.40
CA LYS A 306 -4.87 -11.07 15.68
C LYS A 306 -3.40 -10.99 15.22
N ASP A 307 -2.97 -9.83 14.75
CA ASP A 307 -1.59 -9.59 14.34
C ASP A 307 -0.68 -9.41 15.56
N THR A 308 0.47 -10.03 15.55
CA THR A 308 1.49 -9.88 16.61
C THR A 308 2.06 -8.44 16.67
N LEU A 309 1.87 -7.65 15.62
CA LEU A 309 2.30 -6.24 15.54
C LEU A 309 1.22 -5.25 16.00
N LEU A 310 0.07 -5.73 16.52
CA LEU A 310 -1.05 -4.89 16.95
C LEU A 310 -0.60 -3.80 17.93
N VAL A 311 0.13 -4.18 18.96
CA VAL A 311 0.53 -3.26 20.06
C VAL A 311 1.40 -2.13 19.56
N SER A 312 2.41 -2.42 18.73
CA SER A 312 3.32 -1.40 18.20
C SER A 312 2.63 -0.45 17.20
N ASN A 313 1.67 -0.95 16.43
CA ASN A 313 0.88 -0.11 15.52
C ASN A 313 -0.11 0.78 16.29
N GLN A 314 -0.72 0.28 17.38
CA GLN A 314 -1.53 1.10 18.28
C GLN A 314 -0.68 2.17 19.01
N GLU A 315 0.57 1.87 19.34
CA GLU A 315 1.48 2.87 19.90
C GLU A 315 1.81 3.97 18.88
N LEU A 316 1.98 3.63 17.60
CA LEU A 316 2.13 4.64 16.55
C LEU A 316 0.91 5.57 16.47
N ASP A 317 -0.31 5.02 16.45
CA ASP A 317 -1.56 5.78 16.50
C ASP A 317 -1.59 6.72 17.72
N ARG A 318 -1.33 6.19 18.91
CA ARG A 318 -1.29 6.96 20.14
C ARG A 318 -0.27 8.09 20.11
N ARG A 319 0.95 7.85 19.58
CA ARG A 319 2.01 8.85 19.49
C ARG A 319 1.65 9.95 18.49
N LEU A 320 1.09 9.63 17.35
CA LEU A 320 0.59 10.62 16.39
C LEU A 320 -0.49 11.49 17.02
N ALA A 321 -1.42 10.91 17.78
CA ALA A 321 -2.45 11.65 18.50
C ALA A 321 -1.87 12.60 19.57
N VAL A 322 -0.87 12.15 20.35
CA VAL A 322 -0.18 12.98 21.36
C VAL A 322 0.43 14.24 20.76
N TYR A 323 1.01 14.12 19.53
CA TYR A 323 1.59 15.26 18.84
C TYR A 323 0.59 16.11 18.04
N GLY A 324 -0.70 15.77 18.11
CA GLY A 324 -1.75 16.45 17.36
C GLY A 324 -1.57 16.34 15.85
N ILE A 325 -1.05 15.20 15.37
CA ILE A 325 -0.93 14.90 13.95
C ILE A 325 -2.26 14.33 13.46
N PRO A 326 -2.97 14.98 12.53
CA PRO A 326 -4.20 14.43 11.96
C PRO A 326 -3.93 13.12 11.23
N HIS A 327 -4.61 12.06 11.59
CA HIS A 327 -4.49 10.74 10.95
C HIS A 327 -5.77 9.92 11.17
N THR A 328 -5.88 8.83 10.44
CA THR A 328 -6.90 7.80 10.67
C THR A 328 -6.22 6.48 10.97
N PHE A 329 -6.74 5.77 11.94
CA PHE A 329 -6.24 4.44 12.28
C PHE A 329 -7.42 3.51 12.56
N GLU A 330 -7.35 2.27 12.07
CA GLU A 330 -8.38 1.27 12.36
C GLU A 330 -7.78 -0.11 12.58
N THR A 331 -8.50 -0.93 13.34
CA THR A 331 -8.21 -2.36 13.47
C THR A 331 -9.28 -3.16 12.73
N TYR A 332 -8.93 -4.33 12.24
CA TYR A 332 -9.86 -5.24 11.56
C TYR A 332 -9.70 -6.68 12.06
N ASP A 333 -10.72 -7.51 11.90
CA ASP A 333 -10.62 -8.92 12.26
C ASP A 333 -9.74 -9.66 11.25
N GLY A 334 -8.49 -9.86 11.61
CA GLY A 334 -7.47 -10.49 10.76
C GLY A 334 -6.14 -10.63 11.50
N ASP A 335 -5.27 -11.46 10.94
CA ASP A 335 -3.87 -11.61 11.33
C ASP A 335 -2.94 -10.77 10.44
N HIS A 336 -1.65 -11.06 10.46
CA HIS A 336 -0.63 -10.29 9.73
C HIS A 336 -0.81 -10.27 8.22
N VAL A 337 -1.39 -11.30 7.61
CA VAL A 337 -1.50 -11.43 6.14
C VAL A 337 -2.95 -11.51 5.65
N SER A 338 -3.88 -11.87 6.51
CA SER A 338 -5.28 -11.99 6.15
C SER A 338 -5.91 -10.62 5.88
N GLY A 339 -6.71 -10.54 4.83
CA GLY A 339 -7.48 -9.34 4.51
C GLY A 339 -6.74 -8.27 3.73
N ILE A 340 -5.43 -8.37 3.47
CA ILE A 340 -4.63 -7.33 2.78
C ILE A 340 -5.23 -6.96 1.43
N GLN A 341 -5.62 -7.94 0.60
CA GLN A 341 -6.26 -7.67 -0.70
C GLN A 341 -7.54 -6.84 -0.54
N GLY A 342 -8.38 -7.18 0.42
CA GLY A 342 -9.58 -6.41 0.75
C GLY A 342 -9.26 -5.01 1.30
N ARG A 343 -8.15 -4.84 2.01
CA ARG A 343 -7.65 -3.54 2.48
C ARG A 343 -7.21 -2.68 1.30
N LEU A 344 -6.47 -3.23 0.33
CA LEU A 344 -6.08 -2.52 -0.89
C LEU A 344 -7.33 -2.00 -1.64
N GLU A 345 -8.32 -2.88 -1.85
CA GLU A 345 -9.56 -2.56 -2.55
C GLU A 345 -10.41 -1.50 -1.83
N LYS A 346 -10.65 -1.69 -0.52
CA LYS A 346 -11.69 -0.96 0.21
C LYS A 346 -11.18 0.22 1.02
N LYS A 347 -9.87 0.31 1.25
CA LYS A 347 -9.25 1.30 2.15
C LYS A 347 -8.10 2.05 1.50
N VAL A 348 -7.07 1.36 1.03
CA VAL A 348 -5.83 1.97 0.55
C VAL A 348 -6.09 2.81 -0.71
N LEU A 349 -6.68 2.22 -1.77
CA LEU A 349 -6.97 2.97 -2.98
C LEU A 349 -8.00 4.09 -2.75
N PRO A 350 -9.13 3.87 -2.06
CA PRO A 350 -10.06 4.95 -1.70
C PRO A 350 -9.41 6.08 -0.89
N PHE A 351 -8.50 5.77 0.02
CA PHE A 351 -7.74 6.77 0.76
C PHE A 351 -6.93 7.66 -0.18
N PHE A 352 -6.15 7.09 -1.09
CA PHE A 352 -5.36 7.86 -2.05
C PHE A 352 -6.26 8.59 -3.06
N SER A 353 -7.37 7.99 -3.47
CA SER A 353 -8.37 8.63 -4.34
C SER A 353 -8.93 9.93 -3.73
N SER A 354 -9.05 9.98 -2.42
CA SER A 354 -9.58 11.13 -1.68
C SER A 354 -8.51 12.18 -1.34
N ASN A 355 -7.23 11.77 -1.25
CA ASN A 355 -6.18 12.62 -0.70
C ASN A 355 -5.07 13.00 -1.69
N LEU A 356 -5.05 12.43 -2.89
CA LEU A 356 -4.10 12.84 -3.93
C LEU A 356 -4.75 13.85 -4.89
N THR A 357 -3.91 14.73 -5.46
CA THR A 357 -4.31 15.63 -6.53
C THR A 357 -4.30 14.88 -7.87
N PHE A 358 -5.42 14.91 -8.55
CA PHE A 358 -5.60 14.36 -9.88
C PHE A 358 -5.56 15.47 -10.93
N GLY A 359 -5.20 15.14 -12.15
CA GLY A 359 -5.33 16.04 -13.31
C GLY A 359 -6.78 16.46 -13.55
N PRO A 360 -7.01 17.49 -14.38
CA PRO A 360 -8.36 17.89 -14.76
C PRO A 360 -9.11 16.70 -15.34
N ALA A 361 -10.34 16.48 -14.87
CA ALA A 361 -11.21 15.44 -15.43
C ALA A 361 -11.40 15.68 -16.93
N HIS A 362 -11.26 14.62 -17.73
CA HIS A 362 -11.60 14.68 -19.14
C HIS A 362 -13.07 15.09 -19.27
N ARG A 363 -13.33 16.32 -19.75
CA ARG A 363 -14.68 16.68 -20.18
C ARG A 363 -14.91 15.97 -21.51
N PRO A 364 -15.92 15.08 -21.62
CA PRO A 364 -16.29 14.55 -22.92
C PRO A 364 -16.51 15.75 -23.84
N ALA A 365 -15.90 15.73 -25.03
CA ALA A 365 -16.12 16.74 -26.02
C ALA A 365 -17.65 16.78 -26.26
N ASN A 366 -18.30 17.84 -25.80
CA ASN A 366 -19.74 18.06 -26.05
C ASN A 366 -19.94 17.93 -27.56
N GLY A 367 -20.61 16.87 -27.95
CA GLY A 367 -21.06 16.72 -29.32
C GLY A 367 -21.79 18.03 -29.70
N LYS A 368 -21.23 18.70 -30.71
CA LYS A 368 -21.93 19.85 -31.33
C LYS A 368 -23.27 19.33 -31.78
N THR A 369 -24.31 19.66 -31.05
CA THR A 369 -25.66 19.66 -31.60
C THR A 369 -25.68 20.69 -32.73
N ARG A 370 -25.79 20.22 -33.94
CA ARG A 370 -26.26 20.99 -35.08
C ARG A 370 -27.78 20.82 -35.18
#